data_117d457f8e715819281778cc228cd14e
#
_entry.id   117d457f8e715819281778cc228cd14e
#
_cell.length_a   1.000
_cell.length_b   1.000
_cell.length_c   1.000
_cell.angle_alpha   90.00
_cell.angle_beta   90.00
_cell.angle_gamma   90.00
#
_symmetry.space_group_name_H-M   'P 1'
#
loop_
_entity.id
_entity.type
_entity.pdbx_description
1 polymer ?
#
loop_
_entity_poly.entity_id
_entity_poly.type
_entity_poly.pdbx_seq_one_letter_code
_entity_poly.pdbx_strand_id
1 'polypeptide(L)'
;MASQDKIRNIAIIAHVDHGKTTLVDEMLKQGGIYRENQATVERVMDSGDLERERGITILAKNTSVHYKDYKINIVDTPGHADFGGEVERILKMVNGVILLVDAAEGPMPQTRFVLQKALELGHKVIVAVNKVDKPDARIHEVMDEVLELLLDLDATDEQFNSPTIFCSGRQGTASYGPDEMGTDLTPLFETIVNYIDPPTGDENGPLQLLVSSIDYNEYVGRIAVGRIERGTIKVNQEVTICDFHDPEVKTKGKVVALYTFDGLGKAPVQTASAGEIVALSGMADITIGRTLCDPAAVEPLPFVKISDPTIEMTFAVNDSPFAGKEGKYVTSRNLRDRLEKELLKDVSLHVTEQGTDAFNVAGRGEMHLSILMEAMRREGYEFSVSTPRVLTREIDGKLCEPIERMVADVPEESMGAVIEKMGKRKGDLLGMTPVGSRYRLEFLVPSRGLFGYRNEFLTDTRGEGIMSSVLDSYAPMKGEIERRQVGSLIAFESGEACSYGLFNAQERGSLFIGPGTPVYAGMVVGICSRNEDMTVNVCKKKQLTNMRAAGSDEALRLTSPLIFSLEQCLEFLADDELLECTPKSLRIRKRELDHALRMRNLMKKRAQE
;
A
#
# COMPACT_ATOMS: atom_id res chain seq x y z
N MET A 1 -10.58 24.14 -24.33
CA MET A 1 -11.14 23.10 -23.44
C MET A 1 -11.99 22.18 -24.27
N ALA A 2 -11.93 20.88 -24.01
CA ALA A 2 -12.86 19.95 -24.64
C ALA A 2 -14.29 20.24 -24.12
N SER A 3 -15.31 20.13 -24.99
CA SER A 3 -16.69 20.14 -24.52
C SER A 3 -16.96 18.89 -23.68
N GLN A 4 -17.89 18.95 -22.76
CA GLN A 4 -18.23 17.84 -21.84
C GLN A 4 -18.44 16.52 -22.58
N ASP A 5 -19.10 16.55 -23.74
CA ASP A 5 -19.32 15.36 -24.60
C ASP A 5 -18.02 14.71 -25.10
N LYS A 6 -16.92 15.47 -25.14
CA LYS A 6 -15.60 15.03 -25.60
C LYS A 6 -14.67 14.61 -24.47
N ILE A 7 -15.15 14.58 -23.22
CA ILE A 7 -14.39 14.13 -22.06
C ILE A 7 -14.74 12.67 -21.76
N ARG A 8 -13.75 11.86 -21.42
CA ARG A 8 -13.93 10.51 -20.85
C ARG A 8 -13.07 10.40 -19.59
N ASN A 9 -13.70 10.08 -18.48
CA ASN A 9 -13.02 9.86 -17.20
C ASN A 9 -13.02 8.36 -16.93
N ILE A 10 -11.85 7.75 -16.90
CA ILE A 10 -11.68 6.31 -16.70
C ILE A 10 -10.70 6.01 -15.56
N ALA A 11 -10.91 4.89 -14.88
CA ALA A 11 -9.93 4.31 -13.97
C ALA A 11 -9.41 2.99 -14.53
N ILE A 12 -8.13 2.67 -14.24
CA ILE A 12 -7.55 1.39 -14.64
C ILE A 12 -7.39 0.51 -13.41
N ILE A 13 -8.10 -0.62 -13.41
CA ILE A 13 -8.05 -1.66 -12.39
C ILE A 13 -7.15 -2.78 -12.89
N ALA A 14 -6.09 -3.07 -12.18
CA ALA A 14 -5.17 -4.14 -12.54
C ALA A 14 -4.53 -4.75 -11.30
N HIS A 15 -4.18 -6.03 -11.40
CA HIS A 15 -3.25 -6.64 -10.44
C HIS A 15 -1.82 -6.14 -10.68
N VAL A 16 -0.98 -6.29 -9.66
CA VAL A 16 0.48 -6.07 -9.77
C VAL A 16 1.01 -6.91 -10.94
N ASP A 17 1.90 -6.33 -11.71
CA ASP A 17 2.54 -6.97 -12.89
C ASP A 17 1.62 -7.30 -14.08
N HIS A 18 0.31 -7.04 -14.05
CA HIS A 18 -0.55 -7.19 -15.23
C HIS A 18 -0.25 -6.19 -16.36
N GLY A 19 0.70 -5.26 -16.13
CA GLY A 19 1.20 -4.34 -17.16
C GLY A 19 0.44 -3.02 -17.25
N LYS A 20 -0.22 -2.58 -16.18
CA LYS A 20 -0.94 -1.30 -16.09
C LYS A 20 -0.07 -0.11 -16.51
N THR A 21 1.07 0.06 -15.87
CA THR A 21 2.00 1.16 -16.15
C THR A 21 2.48 1.14 -17.60
N THR A 22 2.83 -0.04 -18.11
CA THR A 22 3.30 -0.20 -19.50
C THR A 22 2.22 0.19 -20.51
N LEU A 23 0.96 -0.23 -20.26
CA LEU A 23 -0.16 0.12 -21.13
C LEU A 23 -0.43 1.63 -21.11
N VAL A 24 -0.42 2.26 -19.93
CA VAL A 24 -0.64 3.72 -19.81
C VAL A 24 0.50 4.49 -20.47
N ASP A 25 1.75 4.06 -20.31
CA ASP A 25 2.89 4.68 -20.99
C ASP A 25 2.74 4.63 -22.52
N GLU A 26 2.27 3.52 -23.07
CA GLU A 26 2.01 3.42 -24.51
C GLU A 26 0.79 4.27 -24.95
N MET A 27 -0.26 4.34 -24.13
CA MET A 27 -1.38 5.26 -24.37
C MET A 27 -0.92 6.72 -24.41
N LEU A 28 0.00 7.12 -23.51
CA LEU A 28 0.58 8.46 -23.49
C LEU A 28 1.44 8.75 -24.73
N LYS A 29 2.22 7.76 -25.19
CA LYS A 29 3.04 7.88 -26.40
C LYS A 29 2.16 8.05 -27.64
N GLN A 30 1.18 7.19 -27.83
CA GLN A 30 0.29 7.21 -28.99
C GLN A 30 -0.74 8.36 -28.93
N GLY A 31 -1.05 8.87 -27.74
CA GLY A 31 -1.86 10.07 -27.53
C GLY A 31 -1.15 11.40 -27.84
N GLY A 32 0.07 11.36 -28.42
CA GLY A 32 0.77 12.53 -28.96
C GLY A 32 1.38 13.48 -27.94
N ILE A 33 1.56 13.04 -26.68
CA ILE A 33 2.09 13.88 -25.59
C ILE A 33 3.61 14.02 -25.66
N TYR A 34 4.30 13.02 -26.19
CA TYR A 34 5.75 13.06 -26.37
C TYR A 34 6.16 13.59 -27.75
N ARG A 35 7.14 14.51 -27.78
CA ARG A 35 7.78 14.90 -29.03
C ARG A 35 8.64 13.74 -29.56
N GLU A 36 8.68 13.52 -30.86
CA GLU A 36 9.35 12.41 -31.57
C GLU A 36 10.82 12.14 -31.16
N ASN A 37 11.49 13.05 -30.45
CA ASN A 37 12.90 12.93 -30.03
C ASN A 37 13.11 12.99 -28.51
N GLN A 38 12.09 12.81 -27.69
CA GLN A 38 12.23 12.83 -26.24
C GLN A 38 12.52 11.41 -25.74
N ALA A 39 13.71 11.21 -25.15
CA ALA A 39 14.03 9.93 -24.49
C ALA A 39 12.99 9.66 -23.38
N THR A 40 12.14 8.67 -23.59
CA THR A 40 11.12 8.29 -22.63
C THR A 40 11.77 7.42 -21.53
N VAL A 41 11.63 7.86 -20.29
CA VAL A 41 11.94 7.02 -19.13
C VAL A 41 10.82 5.97 -19.04
N GLU A 42 11.16 4.70 -19.08
CA GLU A 42 10.18 3.62 -18.87
C GLU A 42 9.53 3.73 -17.49
N ARG A 43 8.24 3.38 -17.38
CA ARG A 43 7.42 3.45 -16.17
C ARG A 43 7.23 4.86 -15.62
N VAL A 44 6.76 5.74 -16.47
CA VAL A 44 6.58 7.16 -16.14
C VAL A 44 5.50 7.39 -15.07
N MET A 45 4.48 6.52 -15.01
CA MET A 45 3.44 6.60 -13.98
C MET A 45 3.95 6.17 -12.59
N ASP A 46 4.86 5.19 -12.51
CA ASP A 46 5.48 4.78 -11.25
C ASP A 46 6.70 5.67 -10.96
N SER A 47 6.46 6.95 -10.66
CA SER A 47 7.52 7.94 -10.43
C SER A 47 8.26 7.76 -9.10
N GLY A 48 7.70 7.01 -8.15
CA GLY A 48 8.32 6.68 -6.87
C GLY A 48 9.27 5.48 -7.00
N ASP A 49 10.48 5.57 -6.46
CA ASP A 49 11.42 4.45 -6.45
C ASP A 49 10.83 3.23 -5.71
N LEU A 50 10.03 3.47 -4.66
CA LEU A 50 9.32 2.43 -3.92
C LEU A 50 8.23 1.73 -4.73
N GLU A 51 7.48 2.49 -5.54
CA GLU A 51 6.45 1.93 -6.43
C GLU A 51 7.09 1.03 -7.48
N ARG A 52 8.24 1.47 -8.06
CA ARG A 52 8.99 0.68 -9.05
C ARG A 52 9.57 -0.61 -8.49
N GLU A 53 10.14 -0.55 -7.27
CA GLU A 53 10.75 -1.74 -6.63
C GLU A 53 9.70 -2.74 -6.19
N ARG A 54 8.56 -2.27 -5.68
CA ARG A 54 7.49 -3.13 -5.18
C ARG A 54 6.49 -3.53 -6.26
N GLY A 55 6.54 -2.89 -7.43
CA GLY A 55 5.60 -3.10 -8.53
C GLY A 55 4.16 -2.68 -8.23
N ILE A 56 3.90 -1.91 -7.16
CA ILE A 56 2.56 -1.50 -6.74
C ILE A 56 2.38 0.01 -6.88
N THR A 57 1.18 0.43 -7.28
CA THR A 57 0.76 1.83 -7.18
C THR A 57 0.42 2.14 -5.71
N ILE A 58 1.10 3.10 -5.12
CA ILE A 58 0.89 3.54 -3.73
C ILE A 58 -0.07 4.72 -3.69
N LEU A 59 0.14 5.71 -4.56
CA LEU A 59 -0.69 6.90 -4.65
C LEU A 59 -1.39 6.97 -6.00
N ALA A 60 -2.67 7.32 -5.96
CA ALA A 60 -3.44 7.61 -7.15
C ALA A 60 -2.82 8.75 -7.97
N LYS A 61 -2.66 8.54 -9.25
CA LYS A 61 -2.16 9.56 -10.17
C LYS A 61 -3.18 9.85 -11.24
N ASN A 62 -3.31 11.12 -11.56
CA ASN A 62 -4.16 11.57 -12.64
C ASN A 62 -3.30 11.93 -13.84
N THR A 63 -3.68 11.41 -14.98
CA THR A 63 -3.08 11.76 -16.27
C THR A 63 -4.16 11.96 -17.31
N SER A 64 -3.84 12.52 -18.45
CA SER A 64 -4.77 12.59 -19.56
C SER A 64 -4.07 12.33 -20.88
N VAL A 65 -4.80 11.74 -21.80
CA VAL A 65 -4.38 11.54 -23.19
C VAL A 65 -5.38 12.18 -24.14
N HIS A 66 -4.91 12.63 -25.29
CA HIS A 66 -5.76 13.14 -26.36
C HIS A 66 -5.90 12.07 -27.45
N TYR A 67 -7.12 11.80 -27.83
CA TYR A 67 -7.40 10.93 -28.97
C TYR A 67 -8.42 11.61 -29.89
N LYS A 68 -7.98 11.98 -31.09
CA LYS A 68 -8.76 12.85 -32.00
C LYS A 68 -9.20 14.13 -31.27
N ASP A 69 -10.51 14.37 -31.16
CA ASP A 69 -11.09 15.52 -30.46
C ASP A 69 -11.42 15.23 -28.99
N TYR A 70 -11.15 14.01 -28.52
CA TYR A 70 -11.49 13.58 -27.17
C TYR A 70 -10.31 13.78 -26.21
N LYS A 71 -10.64 14.16 -24.99
CA LYS A 71 -9.75 14.14 -23.83
C LYS A 71 -10.14 12.96 -22.93
N ILE A 72 -9.22 12.05 -22.73
CA ILE A 72 -9.40 10.88 -21.87
C ILE A 72 -8.58 11.12 -20.60
N ASN A 73 -9.25 11.40 -19.50
CA ASN A 73 -8.62 11.46 -18.18
C ASN A 73 -8.50 10.04 -17.64
N ILE A 74 -7.30 9.66 -17.26
CA ILE A 74 -6.96 8.34 -16.72
C ILE A 74 -6.55 8.52 -15.28
N VAL A 75 -7.29 7.87 -14.38
CA VAL A 75 -6.97 7.83 -12.96
C VAL A 75 -6.38 6.46 -12.63
N ASP A 76 -5.14 6.45 -12.17
CA ASP A 76 -4.48 5.25 -11.73
C ASP A 76 -4.98 4.84 -10.35
N THR A 77 -5.39 3.57 -10.18
CA THR A 77 -5.93 3.08 -8.91
C THR A 77 -4.92 2.23 -8.17
N PRO A 78 -4.74 2.43 -6.86
CA PRO A 78 -4.02 1.47 -6.03
C PRO A 78 -4.68 0.10 -6.10
N GLY A 79 -3.87 -0.95 -6.24
CA GLY A 79 -4.38 -2.33 -6.32
C GLY A 79 -4.52 -3.03 -4.98
N HIS A 80 -4.00 -2.46 -3.88
CA HIS A 80 -3.97 -3.11 -2.58
C HIS A 80 -5.17 -2.72 -1.69
N ALA A 81 -5.71 -3.68 -0.95
CA ALA A 81 -6.89 -3.48 -0.09
C ALA A 81 -6.70 -2.43 1.01
N ASP A 82 -5.46 -2.23 1.51
CA ASP A 82 -5.13 -1.20 2.50
C ASP A 82 -5.48 0.22 2.01
N PHE A 83 -5.58 0.41 0.69
CA PHE A 83 -5.95 1.67 0.04
C PHE A 83 -7.43 1.71 -0.40
N GLY A 84 -8.28 0.83 0.11
CA GLY A 84 -9.68 0.68 -0.31
C GLY A 84 -10.50 1.98 -0.29
N GLY A 85 -10.29 2.83 0.71
CA GLY A 85 -10.95 4.14 0.76
C GLY A 85 -10.49 5.12 -0.34
N GLU A 86 -9.26 4.97 -0.84
CA GLU A 86 -8.77 5.76 -1.99
C GLU A 86 -9.39 5.27 -3.29
N VAL A 87 -9.47 3.96 -3.44
CA VAL A 87 -10.11 3.31 -4.59
C VAL A 87 -11.55 3.81 -4.76
N GLU A 88 -12.36 3.81 -3.69
CA GLU A 88 -13.74 4.26 -3.76
C GLU A 88 -13.86 5.74 -4.14
N ARG A 89 -12.98 6.60 -3.62
CA ARG A 89 -12.95 8.02 -3.99
C ARG A 89 -12.57 8.25 -5.44
N ILE A 90 -11.62 7.46 -5.95
CA ILE A 90 -11.19 7.51 -7.35
C ILE A 90 -12.34 7.08 -8.25
N LEU A 91 -13.00 5.96 -7.92
CA LEU A 91 -14.13 5.47 -8.69
C LEU A 91 -15.27 6.48 -8.80
N LYS A 92 -15.50 7.31 -7.78
CA LYS A 92 -16.48 8.40 -7.87
C LYS A 92 -16.10 9.53 -8.84
N MET A 93 -14.84 9.67 -9.21
CA MET A 93 -14.40 10.68 -10.18
C MET A 93 -14.52 10.22 -11.63
N VAL A 94 -14.74 8.94 -11.88
CA VAL A 94 -14.73 8.36 -13.23
C VAL A 94 -16.10 7.95 -13.69
N ASN A 95 -16.25 7.69 -14.98
CA ASN A 95 -17.49 7.26 -15.62
C ASN A 95 -17.44 5.79 -16.07
N GLY A 96 -16.26 5.21 -16.07
CA GLY A 96 -16.07 3.81 -16.40
C GLY A 96 -14.69 3.31 -16.00
N VAL A 97 -14.49 2.02 -16.07
CA VAL A 97 -13.26 1.35 -15.66
C VAL A 97 -12.72 0.44 -16.75
N ILE A 98 -11.40 0.31 -16.82
CA ILE A 98 -10.73 -0.72 -17.61
C ILE A 98 -10.24 -1.77 -16.63
N LEU A 99 -10.75 -2.99 -16.76
CA LEU A 99 -10.25 -4.16 -16.06
C LEU A 99 -9.12 -4.78 -16.88
N LEU A 100 -7.88 -4.61 -16.43
CA LEU A 100 -6.69 -5.13 -17.10
C LEU A 100 -6.31 -6.48 -16.50
N VAL A 101 -6.28 -7.52 -17.33
CA VAL A 101 -5.99 -8.90 -16.92
C VAL A 101 -4.83 -9.45 -17.75
N ASP A 102 -3.87 -10.12 -17.12
CA ASP A 102 -2.79 -10.83 -17.81
C ASP A 102 -3.32 -12.07 -18.51
N ALA A 103 -2.99 -12.25 -19.79
CA ALA A 103 -3.44 -13.37 -20.61
C ALA A 103 -2.95 -14.75 -20.14
N ALA A 104 -1.91 -14.81 -19.31
CA ALA A 104 -1.38 -16.05 -18.74
C ALA A 104 -1.88 -16.32 -17.32
N GLU A 105 -1.99 -15.27 -16.49
CA GLU A 105 -2.32 -15.39 -15.07
C GLU A 105 -3.83 -15.39 -14.79
N GLY A 106 -4.60 -14.62 -15.58
CA GLY A 106 -6.04 -14.46 -15.37
C GLY A 106 -6.38 -13.41 -14.28
N PRO A 107 -7.66 -13.31 -13.88
CA PRO A 107 -8.11 -12.35 -12.88
C PRO A 107 -7.66 -12.76 -11.48
N MET A 108 -6.99 -11.85 -10.77
CA MET A 108 -6.42 -12.08 -9.45
C MET A 108 -7.34 -11.53 -8.33
N PRO A 109 -7.31 -12.11 -7.10
CA PRO A 109 -8.20 -11.71 -5.99
C PRO A 109 -8.13 -10.23 -5.59
N GLN A 110 -6.99 -9.57 -5.77
CA GLN A 110 -6.87 -8.15 -5.45
C GLN A 110 -7.73 -7.28 -6.38
N THR A 111 -7.88 -7.67 -7.66
CA THR A 111 -8.75 -6.97 -8.61
C THR A 111 -10.22 -7.13 -8.27
N ARG A 112 -10.60 -8.22 -7.60
CA ARG A 112 -11.98 -8.51 -7.19
C ARG A 112 -12.59 -7.39 -6.36
N PHE A 113 -11.89 -6.93 -5.32
CA PHE A 113 -12.38 -5.87 -4.45
C PHE A 113 -12.63 -4.56 -5.21
N VAL A 114 -11.66 -4.13 -6.04
CA VAL A 114 -11.77 -2.88 -6.79
C VAL A 114 -12.88 -2.98 -7.86
N LEU A 115 -12.96 -4.13 -8.54
CA LEU A 115 -13.99 -4.41 -9.52
C LEU A 115 -15.38 -4.44 -8.87
N GLN A 116 -15.54 -5.11 -7.73
CA GLN A 116 -16.81 -5.13 -6.99
C GLN A 116 -17.30 -3.70 -6.70
N LYS A 117 -16.41 -2.84 -6.20
CA LYS A 117 -16.76 -1.44 -5.93
C LYS A 117 -17.14 -0.66 -7.19
N ALA A 118 -16.49 -0.92 -8.31
CA ALA A 118 -16.84 -0.32 -9.59
C ALA A 118 -18.23 -0.79 -10.08
N LEU A 119 -18.54 -2.07 -9.94
CA LEU A 119 -19.85 -2.65 -10.31
C LEU A 119 -20.97 -2.12 -9.40
N GLU A 120 -20.75 -2.04 -8.08
CA GLU A 120 -21.70 -1.45 -7.11
C GLU A 120 -22.04 0.02 -7.42
N LEU A 121 -21.07 0.77 -7.95
CA LEU A 121 -21.26 2.16 -8.38
C LEU A 121 -21.93 2.29 -9.77
N GLY A 122 -22.21 1.16 -10.43
CA GLY A 122 -22.84 1.13 -11.74
C GLY A 122 -21.94 1.53 -12.90
N HIS A 123 -20.61 1.46 -12.74
CA HIS A 123 -19.68 1.81 -13.81
C HIS A 123 -19.71 0.81 -14.95
N LYS A 124 -19.56 1.33 -16.16
CA LYS A 124 -19.27 0.54 -17.35
C LYS A 124 -17.85 -0.01 -17.28
N VAL A 125 -17.69 -1.28 -17.65
CA VAL A 125 -16.42 -1.99 -17.61
C VAL A 125 -15.95 -2.27 -19.04
N ILE A 126 -14.67 -2.05 -19.34
CA ILE A 126 -13.99 -2.55 -20.53
C ILE A 126 -12.99 -3.60 -20.03
N VAL A 127 -13.09 -4.81 -20.54
CA VAL A 127 -12.11 -5.87 -20.22
C VAL A 127 -10.94 -5.75 -21.19
N ALA A 128 -9.72 -5.59 -20.67
CA ALA A 128 -8.50 -5.54 -21.47
C ALA A 128 -7.60 -6.73 -21.10
N VAL A 129 -7.57 -7.74 -21.97
CA VAL A 129 -6.68 -8.91 -21.82
C VAL A 129 -5.31 -8.53 -22.37
N ASN A 130 -4.34 -8.36 -21.48
CA ASN A 130 -3.01 -7.86 -21.80
C ASN A 130 -1.97 -8.99 -21.89
N LYS A 131 -0.84 -8.70 -22.53
CA LYS A 131 0.28 -9.61 -22.73
C LYS A 131 -0.09 -10.83 -23.59
N VAL A 132 -0.99 -10.62 -24.56
CA VAL A 132 -1.39 -11.66 -25.53
C VAL A 132 -0.22 -12.15 -26.41
N ASP A 133 0.88 -11.40 -26.43
CA ASP A 133 2.13 -11.75 -27.11
C ASP A 133 2.99 -12.79 -26.38
N LYS A 134 2.63 -13.17 -25.15
CA LYS A 134 3.34 -14.20 -24.41
C LYS A 134 3.08 -15.60 -24.96
N PRO A 135 4.10 -16.49 -25.01
CA PRO A 135 3.92 -17.86 -25.51
C PRO A 135 3.06 -18.74 -24.59
N ASP A 136 2.90 -18.38 -23.34
CA ASP A 136 2.09 -19.05 -22.32
C ASP A 136 0.70 -18.42 -22.12
N ALA A 137 0.28 -17.52 -23.04
CA ALA A 137 -1.03 -16.92 -23.01
C ALA A 137 -2.14 -17.98 -23.24
N ARG A 138 -3.14 -17.99 -22.33
CA ARG A 138 -4.32 -18.87 -22.34
C ARG A 138 -5.61 -18.04 -22.47
N ILE A 139 -5.67 -17.24 -23.51
CA ILE A 139 -6.65 -16.14 -23.69
C ILE A 139 -8.09 -16.60 -23.49
N HIS A 140 -8.51 -17.73 -24.07
CA HIS A 140 -9.90 -18.21 -23.98
C HIS A 140 -10.27 -18.60 -22.55
N GLU A 141 -9.36 -19.30 -21.83
CA GLU A 141 -9.57 -19.68 -20.43
C GLU A 141 -9.67 -18.45 -19.53
N VAL A 142 -8.80 -17.45 -19.77
CA VAL A 142 -8.81 -16.19 -19.01
C VAL A 142 -10.11 -15.41 -19.25
N MET A 143 -10.66 -15.45 -20.46
CA MET A 143 -11.96 -14.85 -20.72
C MET A 143 -13.09 -15.53 -19.94
N ASP A 144 -13.09 -16.86 -19.89
CA ASP A 144 -14.07 -17.62 -19.10
C ASP A 144 -13.94 -17.29 -17.60
N GLU A 145 -12.71 -17.21 -17.07
CA GLU A 145 -12.43 -16.81 -15.68
C GLU A 145 -12.90 -15.38 -15.37
N VAL A 146 -12.78 -14.44 -16.31
CA VAL A 146 -13.30 -13.06 -16.15
C VAL A 146 -14.83 -13.05 -16.13
N LEU A 147 -15.48 -13.85 -16.99
CA LEU A 147 -16.94 -13.97 -16.99
C LEU A 147 -17.43 -14.60 -15.68
N GLU A 148 -16.78 -15.65 -15.19
CA GLU A 148 -17.06 -16.24 -13.87
C GLU A 148 -16.91 -15.21 -12.74
N LEU A 149 -15.83 -14.39 -12.78
CA LEU A 149 -15.63 -13.32 -11.81
C LEU A 149 -16.75 -12.28 -11.83
N LEU A 150 -17.23 -11.88 -13.02
CA LEU A 150 -18.32 -10.93 -13.14
C LEU A 150 -19.65 -11.52 -12.62
N LEU A 151 -19.93 -12.81 -12.88
CA LEU A 151 -21.07 -13.51 -12.30
C LEU A 151 -21.00 -13.59 -10.78
N ASP A 152 -19.86 -13.94 -10.24
CA ASP A 152 -19.62 -14.03 -8.78
C ASP A 152 -19.79 -12.67 -8.08
N LEU A 153 -19.65 -11.57 -8.79
CA LEU A 153 -19.80 -10.21 -8.28
C LEU A 153 -21.18 -9.61 -8.56
N ASP A 154 -22.17 -10.43 -8.96
CA ASP A 154 -23.53 -10.00 -9.27
C ASP A 154 -23.59 -8.87 -10.31
N ALA A 155 -22.71 -8.93 -11.33
CA ALA A 155 -22.69 -7.96 -12.41
C ALA A 155 -24.04 -7.92 -13.15
N THR A 156 -24.48 -6.71 -13.54
CA THR A 156 -25.67 -6.54 -14.36
C THR A 156 -25.47 -7.11 -15.77
N ASP A 157 -26.57 -7.38 -16.50
CA ASP A 157 -26.49 -7.87 -17.89
C ASP A 157 -25.64 -6.97 -18.80
N GLU A 158 -25.68 -5.65 -18.59
CA GLU A 158 -24.85 -4.68 -19.32
C GLU A 158 -23.36 -4.83 -18.97
N GLN A 159 -23.04 -4.97 -17.70
CA GLN A 159 -21.68 -5.16 -17.21
C GLN A 159 -21.11 -6.53 -17.58
N PHE A 160 -21.95 -7.56 -17.59
CA PHE A 160 -21.56 -8.90 -18.03
C PHE A 160 -21.22 -8.95 -19.53
N ASN A 161 -21.95 -8.18 -20.37
CA ASN A 161 -21.68 -8.05 -21.80
C ASN A 161 -20.66 -6.95 -22.12
N SER A 162 -19.72 -6.68 -21.22
CA SER A 162 -18.67 -5.69 -21.40
C SER A 162 -17.78 -5.96 -22.62
N PRO A 163 -17.41 -4.93 -23.40
CA PRO A 163 -16.49 -5.13 -24.53
C PRO A 163 -15.13 -5.62 -24.05
N THR A 164 -14.58 -6.60 -24.77
CA THR A 164 -13.25 -7.15 -24.52
C THR A 164 -12.30 -6.71 -25.60
N ILE A 165 -11.11 -6.23 -25.20
CA ILE A 165 -10.01 -5.82 -26.06
C ILE A 165 -8.76 -6.64 -25.71
N PHE A 166 -8.06 -7.10 -26.72
CA PHE A 166 -6.84 -7.89 -26.58
C PHE A 166 -5.64 -6.98 -26.83
N CYS A 167 -4.73 -6.88 -25.85
CA CYS A 167 -3.64 -5.91 -25.86
C CYS A 167 -2.26 -6.55 -25.67
N SER A 168 -1.25 -5.93 -26.27
CA SER A 168 0.13 -6.07 -25.83
C SER A 168 0.66 -4.69 -25.45
N GLY A 169 0.62 -4.37 -24.15
CA GLY A 169 1.14 -3.10 -23.65
C GLY A 169 2.63 -2.91 -23.97
N ARG A 170 3.40 -4.00 -24.08
CA ARG A 170 4.81 -3.94 -24.44
C ARG A 170 5.03 -3.56 -25.91
N GLN A 171 4.17 -4.05 -26.80
CA GLN A 171 4.26 -3.75 -28.26
C GLN A 171 3.45 -2.50 -28.64
N GLY A 172 2.62 -2.00 -27.71
CA GLY A 172 1.74 -0.85 -27.97
C GLY A 172 0.63 -1.17 -28.96
N THR A 173 0.10 -2.40 -28.95
CA THR A 173 -0.91 -2.87 -29.90
C THR A 173 -2.19 -3.34 -29.21
N ALA A 174 -3.32 -3.21 -29.87
CA ALA A 174 -4.61 -3.71 -29.43
C ALA A 174 -5.43 -4.26 -30.62
N SER A 175 -6.33 -5.21 -30.35
CA SER A 175 -7.23 -5.81 -31.33
C SER A 175 -8.60 -6.13 -30.73
N TYR A 176 -9.61 -6.32 -31.57
CA TYR A 176 -10.96 -6.74 -31.17
C TYR A 176 -11.10 -8.27 -31.05
N GLY A 177 -10.21 -9.02 -31.64
CA GLY A 177 -10.21 -10.49 -31.61
C GLY A 177 -8.95 -11.07 -31.00
N PRO A 178 -9.04 -12.27 -30.37
CA PRO A 178 -7.91 -12.90 -29.70
C PRO A 178 -6.81 -13.35 -30.69
N ASP A 179 -7.16 -13.66 -31.92
CA ASP A 179 -6.27 -14.16 -32.95
C ASP A 179 -5.77 -13.06 -33.92
N GLU A 180 -6.21 -11.82 -33.70
CA GLU A 180 -5.84 -10.69 -34.52
C GLU A 180 -4.68 -9.91 -33.90
N MET A 181 -3.67 -9.62 -34.71
CA MET A 181 -2.56 -8.75 -34.27
C MET A 181 -2.88 -7.31 -34.64
N GLY A 182 -3.06 -6.46 -33.61
CA GLY A 182 -3.21 -5.01 -33.81
C GLY A 182 -1.92 -4.34 -34.22
N THR A 183 -2.02 -3.13 -34.79
CA THR A 183 -0.86 -2.31 -35.18
C THR A 183 -0.57 -1.18 -34.19
N ASP A 184 -1.59 -0.76 -33.45
CA ASP A 184 -1.56 0.33 -32.48
C ASP A 184 -2.68 0.17 -31.45
N LEU A 185 -2.83 1.13 -30.51
CA LEU A 185 -3.87 1.12 -29.48
C LEU A 185 -5.21 1.74 -29.96
N THR A 186 -5.39 2.01 -31.25
CA THR A 186 -6.64 2.58 -31.78
C THR A 186 -7.88 1.77 -31.35
N PRO A 187 -7.92 0.42 -31.39
CA PRO A 187 -9.08 -0.34 -30.93
C PRO A 187 -9.46 -0.06 -29.47
N LEU A 188 -8.48 0.10 -28.59
CA LEU A 188 -8.70 0.45 -27.19
C LEU A 188 -9.27 1.87 -27.04
N PHE A 189 -8.68 2.86 -27.72
CA PHE A 189 -9.15 4.25 -27.71
C PHE A 189 -10.58 4.37 -28.25
N GLU A 190 -10.87 3.74 -29.38
CA GLU A 190 -12.22 3.75 -29.97
C GLU A 190 -13.25 3.11 -29.01
N THR A 191 -12.90 2.01 -28.35
CA THR A 191 -13.79 1.38 -27.38
C THR A 191 -14.03 2.30 -26.17
N ILE A 192 -13.01 2.95 -25.63
CA ILE A 192 -13.17 3.93 -24.54
C ILE A 192 -14.13 5.05 -24.95
N VAL A 193 -13.89 5.66 -26.11
CA VAL A 193 -14.67 6.82 -26.57
C VAL A 193 -16.12 6.46 -26.87
N ASN A 194 -16.38 5.28 -27.45
CA ASN A 194 -17.72 4.88 -27.89
C ASN A 194 -18.54 4.20 -26.80
N TYR A 195 -17.90 3.49 -25.86
CA TYR A 195 -18.60 2.71 -24.85
C TYR A 195 -18.76 3.44 -23.51
N ILE A 196 -17.72 4.17 -23.06
CA ILE A 196 -17.80 4.93 -21.81
C ILE A 196 -18.58 6.22 -22.05
N ASP A 197 -19.56 6.48 -21.18
CA ASP A 197 -20.36 7.69 -21.26
C ASP A 197 -19.55 8.95 -20.91
N PRO A 198 -19.89 10.09 -21.53
CA PRO A 198 -19.33 11.37 -21.09
C PRO A 198 -19.80 11.70 -19.66
N PRO A 199 -19.05 12.51 -18.91
CA PRO A 199 -19.51 12.98 -17.61
C PRO A 199 -20.80 13.78 -17.77
N THR A 200 -21.71 13.62 -16.83
CA THR A 200 -22.99 14.36 -16.79
C THR A 200 -22.86 15.50 -15.77
N GLY A 201 -23.41 16.66 -16.08
CA GLY A 201 -23.45 17.81 -15.17
C GLY A 201 -23.93 19.07 -15.89
N ASP A 202 -24.63 19.95 -15.16
CA ASP A 202 -25.06 21.23 -15.70
C ASP A 202 -23.92 22.26 -15.58
N GLU A 203 -23.30 22.61 -16.70
CA GLU A 203 -22.21 23.62 -16.74
C GLU A 203 -22.64 25.01 -16.29
N ASN A 204 -23.94 25.35 -16.40
CA ASN A 204 -24.50 26.65 -16.04
C ASN A 204 -25.05 26.70 -14.61
N GLY A 205 -25.09 25.56 -13.93
CA GLY A 205 -25.56 25.46 -12.56
C GLY A 205 -24.58 26.08 -11.55
N PRO A 206 -24.97 26.23 -10.28
CA PRO A 206 -24.06 26.66 -9.22
C PRO A 206 -22.94 25.64 -9.00
N LEU A 207 -21.72 26.13 -8.76
CA LEU A 207 -20.53 25.28 -8.60
C LEU A 207 -20.70 24.20 -7.54
N GLN A 208 -20.28 22.99 -7.87
CA GLN A 208 -20.20 21.86 -6.97
C GLN A 208 -19.01 20.97 -7.37
N LEU A 209 -18.00 20.85 -6.49
CA LEU A 209 -16.80 20.04 -6.72
C LEU A 209 -16.48 19.26 -5.45
N LEU A 210 -16.38 17.95 -5.55
CA LEU A 210 -15.95 17.08 -4.45
C LEU A 210 -14.43 16.90 -4.48
N VAL A 211 -13.76 17.18 -3.36
CA VAL A 211 -12.32 16.93 -3.19
C VAL A 211 -12.09 15.45 -2.91
N SER A 212 -11.50 14.75 -3.87
CA SER A 212 -11.27 13.29 -3.81
C SER A 212 -9.85 12.92 -3.42
N SER A 213 -8.86 13.77 -3.75
CA SER A 213 -7.47 13.58 -3.32
C SER A 213 -6.79 14.92 -3.02
N ILE A 214 -5.69 14.87 -2.29
CA ILE A 214 -4.87 16.03 -1.96
C ILE A 214 -3.43 15.73 -2.36
N ASP A 215 -2.84 16.71 -3.01
CA ASP A 215 -1.40 16.78 -3.27
C ASP A 215 -0.81 17.95 -2.46
N TYR A 216 0.50 17.97 -2.30
CA TYR A 216 1.18 19.03 -1.58
C TYR A 216 2.41 19.50 -2.34
N ASN A 217 2.57 20.80 -2.42
CA ASN A 217 3.73 21.46 -3.01
C ASN A 217 4.24 22.53 -2.03
N GLU A 218 5.55 22.57 -1.79
CA GLU A 218 6.16 23.50 -0.82
C GLU A 218 5.92 24.98 -1.15
N TYR A 219 5.67 25.32 -2.42
CA TYR A 219 5.46 26.70 -2.88
C TYR A 219 4.01 27.14 -2.88
N VAL A 220 3.09 26.22 -3.16
CA VAL A 220 1.64 26.52 -3.31
C VAL A 220 0.80 25.95 -2.16
N GLY A 221 1.40 25.15 -1.30
CA GLY A 221 0.70 24.49 -0.21
C GLY A 221 -0.12 23.28 -0.67
N ARG A 222 -1.27 23.03 -0.03
CA ARG A 222 -2.19 21.95 -0.40
C ARG A 222 -2.85 22.22 -1.75
N ILE A 223 -2.91 21.19 -2.56
CA ILE A 223 -3.56 21.17 -3.87
C ILE A 223 -4.70 20.16 -3.80
N ALA A 224 -5.92 20.64 -3.86
CA ALA A 224 -7.09 19.77 -3.91
C ALA A 224 -7.31 19.26 -5.33
N VAL A 225 -7.59 17.95 -5.48
CA VAL A 225 -7.92 17.33 -6.76
C VAL A 225 -9.32 16.74 -6.66
N GLY A 226 -10.15 17.00 -7.66
CA GLY A 226 -11.51 16.49 -7.72
C GLY A 226 -12.16 16.73 -9.06
N ARG A 227 -13.32 16.08 -9.28
CA ARG A 227 -14.16 16.30 -10.45
C ARG A 227 -15.17 17.42 -10.16
N ILE A 228 -15.37 18.30 -11.14
CA ILE A 228 -16.46 19.28 -11.12
C ILE A 228 -17.73 18.53 -11.47
N GLU A 229 -18.66 18.43 -10.49
CA GLU A 229 -19.93 17.73 -10.71
C GLU A 229 -20.97 18.66 -11.37
N ARG A 230 -20.91 19.94 -11.04
CA ARG A 230 -21.84 20.97 -11.56
C ARG A 230 -21.15 22.33 -11.60
N GLY A 231 -21.54 23.13 -12.57
CA GLY A 231 -21.11 24.52 -12.70
C GLY A 231 -19.74 24.68 -13.35
N THR A 232 -19.21 25.88 -13.17
CA THR A 232 -17.89 26.28 -13.70
C THR A 232 -17.07 26.92 -12.59
N ILE A 233 -15.80 26.57 -12.49
CA ILE A 233 -14.84 27.15 -11.56
C ILE A 233 -13.86 28.07 -12.29
N LYS A 234 -13.45 29.16 -11.64
CA LYS A 234 -12.53 30.17 -12.22
C LYS A 234 -11.44 30.53 -11.22
N VAL A 235 -10.29 30.93 -11.76
CA VAL A 235 -9.22 31.51 -10.94
C VAL A 235 -9.73 32.81 -10.29
N ASN A 236 -9.35 33.03 -9.03
CA ASN A 236 -9.81 34.13 -8.17
C ASN A 236 -11.30 34.06 -7.72
N GLN A 237 -12.02 32.98 -8.01
CA GLN A 237 -13.38 32.78 -7.54
C GLN A 237 -13.40 32.53 -6.03
N GLU A 238 -14.36 33.16 -5.34
CA GLU A 238 -14.70 32.82 -3.96
C GLU A 238 -15.59 31.58 -3.94
N VAL A 239 -15.31 30.66 -3.02
CA VAL A 239 -16.04 29.40 -2.86
C VAL A 239 -16.35 29.19 -1.39
N THR A 240 -17.40 28.44 -1.10
CA THR A 240 -17.70 27.93 0.23
C THR A 240 -17.29 26.46 0.31
N ILE A 241 -16.49 26.12 1.31
CA ILE A 241 -16.07 24.75 1.62
C ILE A 241 -17.05 24.21 2.65
N CYS A 242 -17.70 23.10 2.36
CA CYS A 242 -18.66 22.45 3.25
C CYS A 242 -18.37 20.95 3.37
N ASP A 243 -18.97 20.31 4.38
CA ASP A 243 -18.84 18.89 4.67
C ASP A 243 -20.22 18.23 4.68
N PHE A 244 -20.30 17.02 4.11
CA PHE A 244 -21.55 16.26 4.08
C PHE A 244 -21.94 15.70 5.46
N HIS A 245 -20.95 15.28 6.27
CA HIS A 245 -21.18 14.68 7.60
C HIS A 245 -21.24 15.71 8.73
N ASP A 246 -20.77 16.93 8.48
CA ASP A 246 -20.79 18.02 9.46
C ASP A 246 -21.33 19.31 8.80
N PRO A 247 -22.64 19.52 8.85
CA PRO A 247 -23.28 20.69 8.24
C PRO A 247 -22.83 22.04 8.81
N GLU A 248 -22.25 22.06 10.02
CA GLU A 248 -21.75 23.30 10.66
C GLU A 248 -20.43 23.77 10.01
N VAL A 249 -19.72 22.87 9.34
CA VAL A 249 -18.47 23.22 8.64
C VAL A 249 -18.79 23.99 7.37
N LYS A 250 -18.65 25.31 7.44
CA LYS A 250 -18.78 26.25 6.31
C LYS A 250 -17.65 27.26 6.38
N THR A 251 -16.60 27.06 5.60
CA THR A 251 -15.48 27.99 5.52
C THR A 251 -15.41 28.64 4.15
N LYS A 252 -14.98 29.91 4.12
CA LYS A 252 -14.77 30.62 2.85
C LYS A 252 -13.37 30.29 2.32
N GLY A 253 -13.28 30.05 1.02
CA GLY A 253 -12.03 29.83 0.30
C GLY A 253 -11.96 30.68 -0.95
N LYS A 254 -10.76 30.82 -1.49
CA LYS A 254 -10.52 31.48 -2.77
C LYS A 254 -9.62 30.62 -3.63
N VAL A 255 -9.98 30.40 -4.87
CA VAL A 255 -9.19 29.66 -5.84
C VAL A 255 -8.03 30.54 -6.32
N VAL A 256 -6.81 30.23 -5.90
CA VAL A 256 -5.61 31.01 -6.29
C VAL A 256 -5.04 30.51 -7.61
N ALA A 257 -4.97 29.21 -7.78
CA ALA A 257 -4.54 28.61 -9.04
C ALA A 257 -5.44 27.41 -9.38
N LEU A 258 -5.66 27.22 -10.66
CA LEU A 258 -6.48 26.16 -11.23
C LEU A 258 -5.69 25.47 -12.35
N TYR A 259 -5.70 24.14 -12.33
CA TYR A 259 -4.99 23.31 -13.30
C TYR A 259 -5.91 22.19 -13.81
N THR A 260 -5.73 21.83 -15.08
CA THR A 260 -6.22 20.58 -15.66
C THR A 260 -5.05 19.65 -15.89
N PHE A 261 -5.30 18.35 -16.02
CA PHE A 261 -4.26 17.39 -16.37
C PHE A 261 -4.05 17.40 -17.89
N ASP A 262 -2.77 17.39 -18.31
CA ASP A 262 -2.37 17.28 -19.70
C ASP A 262 -1.10 16.42 -19.77
N GLY A 263 -1.26 15.21 -20.28
CA GLY A 263 -0.25 14.17 -20.10
C GLY A 263 -0.02 13.89 -18.62
N LEU A 264 1.23 13.85 -18.23
CA LEU A 264 1.67 13.67 -16.85
C LEU A 264 1.73 14.98 -16.05
N GLY A 265 1.54 16.09 -16.72
CA GLY A 265 1.66 17.43 -16.12
C GLY A 265 0.33 18.03 -15.72
N LYS A 266 0.43 19.14 -14.98
CA LYS A 266 -0.69 20.01 -14.64
C LYS A 266 -0.58 21.28 -15.49
N ALA A 267 -1.53 21.50 -16.38
CA ALA A 267 -1.59 22.71 -17.23
C ALA A 267 -2.42 23.79 -16.54
N PRO A 268 -1.91 25.02 -16.34
CA PRO A 268 -2.66 26.09 -15.73
C PRO A 268 -3.79 26.55 -16.66
N VAL A 269 -4.99 26.72 -16.09
CA VAL A 269 -6.18 27.16 -16.82
C VAL A 269 -6.87 28.29 -16.05
N GLN A 270 -7.61 29.14 -16.77
CA GLN A 270 -8.37 30.23 -16.15
C GLN A 270 -9.76 29.78 -15.69
N THR A 271 -10.33 28.81 -16.37
CA THR A 271 -11.68 28.29 -16.09
C THR A 271 -11.72 26.78 -16.35
N ALA A 272 -12.60 26.06 -15.68
CA ALA A 272 -12.93 24.67 -15.97
C ALA A 272 -14.41 24.44 -15.65
N SER A 273 -15.08 23.55 -16.38
CA SER A 273 -16.52 23.27 -16.26
C SER A 273 -16.82 21.84 -15.84
N ALA A 274 -18.08 21.57 -15.57
CA ALA A 274 -18.60 20.28 -15.15
C ALA A 274 -18.06 19.12 -16.01
N GLY A 275 -17.69 18.02 -15.35
CA GLY A 275 -17.11 16.84 -15.96
C GLY A 275 -15.58 16.80 -15.99
N GLU A 276 -14.89 17.94 -15.85
CA GLU A 276 -13.43 17.98 -15.85
C GLU A 276 -12.86 17.61 -14.48
N ILE A 277 -11.75 16.86 -14.47
CA ILE A 277 -10.94 16.61 -13.27
C ILE A 277 -9.89 17.72 -13.16
N VAL A 278 -9.92 18.44 -12.06
CA VAL A 278 -9.07 19.63 -11.83
C VAL A 278 -8.23 19.49 -10.58
N ALA A 279 -7.12 20.21 -10.58
CA ALA A 279 -6.30 20.44 -9.40
C ALA A 279 -6.34 21.95 -9.07
N LEU A 280 -6.53 22.30 -7.81
CA LEU A 280 -6.70 23.70 -7.41
C LEU A 280 -6.02 23.99 -6.07
N SER A 281 -5.53 25.23 -5.91
CA SER A 281 -4.88 25.69 -4.69
C SER A 281 -5.48 27.01 -4.20
N GLY A 282 -5.11 27.40 -2.98
CA GLY A 282 -5.53 28.65 -2.33
C GLY A 282 -6.31 28.43 -1.04
N MET A 283 -6.45 27.18 -0.59
CA MET A 283 -7.18 26.81 0.62
C MET A 283 -6.28 25.94 1.50
N ALA A 284 -5.67 26.55 2.53
CA ALA A 284 -4.67 25.89 3.37
C ALA A 284 -5.22 24.66 4.13
N ASP A 285 -6.48 24.76 4.58
CA ASP A 285 -7.13 23.76 5.43
C ASP A 285 -8.04 22.79 4.66
N ILE A 286 -7.91 22.75 3.33
CA ILE A 286 -8.70 21.84 2.52
C ILE A 286 -8.35 20.39 2.84
N THR A 287 -9.38 19.56 2.99
CA THR A 287 -9.22 18.11 3.24
C THR A 287 -10.05 17.30 2.25
N ILE A 288 -9.74 16.02 2.13
CA ILE A 288 -10.50 15.08 1.30
C ILE A 288 -11.94 14.97 1.84
N GLY A 289 -12.92 14.88 0.93
CA GLY A 289 -14.34 14.78 1.26
C GLY A 289 -15.06 16.12 1.41
N ARG A 290 -14.33 17.22 1.41
CA ARG A 290 -14.94 18.55 1.35
C ARG A 290 -15.53 18.81 -0.02
N THR A 291 -16.68 19.51 -0.02
CA THR A 291 -17.29 20.00 -1.26
C THR A 291 -17.03 21.49 -1.39
N LEU A 292 -16.56 21.91 -2.55
CA LEU A 292 -16.46 23.32 -2.92
C LEU A 292 -17.74 23.72 -3.64
N CYS A 293 -18.45 24.70 -3.08
CA CYS A 293 -19.73 25.16 -3.57
C CYS A 293 -19.69 26.66 -3.93
N ASP A 294 -20.63 27.06 -4.78
CA ASP A 294 -20.98 28.47 -4.91
C ASP A 294 -21.46 29.02 -3.55
N PRO A 295 -20.98 30.18 -3.10
CA PRO A 295 -21.45 30.78 -1.84
C PRO A 295 -22.97 31.00 -1.74
N ALA A 296 -23.65 31.13 -2.88
CA ALA A 296 -25.11 31.32 -2.94
C ALA A 296 -25.88 29.99 -2.89
N ALA A 297 -25.22 28.85 -3.14
CA ALA A 297 -25.85 27.52 -3.19
C ALA A 297 -24.90 26.46 -2.56
N VAL A 298 -24.95 26.38 -1.23
CA VAL A 298 -24.08 25.45 -0.48
C VAL A 298 -24.77 24.11 -0.33
N GLU A 299 -24.37 23.15 -1.15
CA GLU A 299 -24.93 21.79 -1.21
C GLU A 299 -23.79 20.77 -1.14
N PRO A 300 -23.50 20.15 0.02
CA PRO A 300 -22.45 19.18 0.16
C PRO A 300 -22.77 17.89 -0.60
N LEU A 301 -21.77 17.34 -1.29
CA LEU A 301 -21.88 16.05 -1.99
C LEU A 301 -21.69 14.88 -1.02
N PRO A 302 -22.44 13.77 -1.20
CA PRO A 302 -22.28 12.58 -0.41
C PRO A 302 -20.84 12.03 -0.53
N PHE A 303 -20.24 11.81 0.60
CA PHE A 303 -18.87 11.34 0.69
C PHE A 303 -18.78 10.16 1.66
N VAL A 304 -18.05 9.12 1.28
CA VAL A 304 -17.76 8.01 2.19
C VAL A 304 -16.67 8.44 3.15
N LYS A 305 -17.01 8.44 4.43
CA LYS A 305 -16.06 8.80 5.49
C LYS A 305 -14.81 7.94 5.38
N ILE A 306 -13.66 8.59 5.45
CA ILE A 306 -12.38 7.87 5.48
C ILE A 306 -12.41 6.96 6.70
N SER A 307 -12.14 5.66 6.49
CA SER A 307 -12.04 4.72 7.60
C SER A 307 -10.94 5.14 8.56
N ASP A 308 -11.27 5.15 9.83
CA ASP A 308 -10.29 5.45 10.87
C ASP A 308 -9.13 4.44 10.83
N PRO A 309 -7.94 4.83 11.27
CA PRO A 309 -6.82 3.91 11.37
C PRO A 309 -7.15 2.73 12.29
N THR A 310 -6.62 1.57 11.96
CA THR A 310 -6.85 0.31 12.70
C THR A 310 -5.64 -0.13 13.50
N ILE A 311 -4.44 0.32 13.11
CA ILE A 311 -3.18 -0.02 13.78
C ILE A 311 -2.37 1.23 14.09
N GLU A 312 -1.57 1.16 15.16
CA GLU A 312 -0.61 2.19 15.52
C GLU A 312 0.77 1.60 15.82
N MET A 313 1.80 2.40 15.63
CA MET A 313 3.18 2.12 16.02
C MET A 313 3.79 3.35 16.67
N THR A 314 4.68 3.14 17.63
CA THR A 314 5.46 4.25 18.19
C THR A 314 6.71 4.46 17.36
N PHE A 315 6.88 5.67 16.83
CA PHE A 315 8.08 6.16 16.17
C PHE A 315 8.85 7.02 17.18
N ALA A 316 10.07 6.68 17.47
CA ALA A 316 10.90 7.38 18.46
C ALA A 316 12.27 7.72 17.90
N VAL A 317 12.93 8.69 18.52
CA VAL A 317 14.35 8.94 18.27
C VAL A 317 15.14 7.68 18.55
N ASN A 318 16.11 7.35 17.69
CA ASN A 318 17.02 6.23 17.95
C ASN A 318 17.97 6.59 19.09
N ASP A 319 17.90 5.84 20.18
CA ASP A 319 18.71 5.99 21.39
C ASP A 319 19.72 4.84 21.59
N SER A 320 19.95 4.05 20.52
CA SER A 320 20.90 2.94 20.54
C SER A 320 22.36 3.43 20.60
N PRO A 321 23.33 2.57 20.97
CA PRO A 321 24.75 2.87 20.91
C PRO A 321 25.27 3.25 19.51
N PHE A 322 24.49 2.99 18.46
CA PHE A 322 24.82 3.36 17.08
C PHE A 322 24.04 4.57 16.57
N ALA A 323 23.27 5.22 17.43
CA ALA A 323 22.50 6.40 17.07
C ALA A 323 23.36 7.50 16.43
N GLY A 324 22.87 8.10 15.33
CA GLY A 324 23.51 9.20 14.62
C GLY A 324 24.71 8.81 13.73
N LYS A 325 25.03 7.51 13.59
CA LYS A 325 26.15 7.08 12.73
C LYS A 325 25.79 6.98 11.26
N GLU A 326 24.54 6.78 10.93
CA GLU A 326 24.11 6.49 9.57
C GLU A 326 23.07 7.49 9.04
N GLY A 327 22.26 8.07 9.92
CA GLY A 327 21.22 9.02 9.56
C GLY A 327 21.71 10.47 9.50
N LYS A 328 21.08 11.25 8.59
CA LYS A 328 21.24 12.71 8.51
C LYS A 328 20.29 13.44 9.46
N TYR A 329 19.07 12.91 9.59
CA TYR A 329 18.00 13.48 10.40
C TYR A 329 17.72 12.56 11.59
N VAL A 330 18.19 12.95 12.77
CA VAL A 330 18.26 12.08 13.97
C VAL A 330 17.58 12.67 15.21
N THR A 331 17.01 13.87 15.11
CA THR A 331 16.40 14.57 16.25
C THR A 331 14.88 14.44 16.27
N SER A 332 14.27 14.58 17.46
CA SER A 332 12.81 14.58 17.60
C SER A 332 12.14 15.68 16.77
N ARG A 333 12.78 16.83 16.63
CA ARG A 333 12.30 17.91 15.77
C ARG A 333 12.24 17.49 14.29
N ASN A 334 13.30 16.87 13.78
CA ASN A 334 13.31 16.38 12.41
C ASN A 334 12.19 15.34 12.17
N LEU A 335 12.00 14.44 13.13
CA LEU A 335 10.98 13.42 13.07
C LEU A 335 9.56 14.04 13.08
N ARG A 336 9.32 15.01 13.98
CA ARG A 336 8.07 15.78 14.03
C ARG A 336 7.79 16.47 12.72
N ASP A 337 8.72 17.31 12.24
CA ASP A 337 8.55 18.09 11.01
C ASP A 337 8.25 17.18 9.81
N ARG A 338 8.84 15.98 9.77
CA ARG A 338 8.59 15.01 8.70
C ARG A 338 7.21 14.36 8.80
N LEU A 339 6.80 13.96 10.00
CA LEU A 339 5.47 13.38 10.23
C LEU A 339 4.36 14.41 9.99
N GLU A 340 4.55 15.66 10.39
CA GLU A 340 3.63 16.76 10.09
C GLU A 340 3.50 17.00 8.58
N LYS A 341 4.60 16.95 7.84
CA LYS A 341 4.56 17.04 6.37
C LYS A 341 3.78 15.87 5.74
N GLU A 342 3.86 14.67 6.32
CA GLU A 342 3.09 13.53 5.83
C GLU A 342 1.60 13.72 6.04
N LEU A 343 1.18 14.27 7.19
CA LEU A 343 -0.23 14.59 7.47
C LEU A 343 -0.83 15.61 6.49
N LEU A 344 0.00 16.38 5.78
CA LEU A 344 -0.48 17.29 4.74
C LEU A 344 -0.88 16.55 3.46
N LYS A 345 -0.32 15.37 3.22
CA LYS A 345 -0.56 14.54 2.03
C LYS A 345 -1.51 13.39 2.32
N ASP A 346 -1.32 12.73 3.44
CA ASP A 346 -2.07 11.54 3.85
C ASP A 346 -3.03 11.85 5.00
N VAL A 347 -4.29 11.96 4.65
CA VAL A 347 -5.38 12.24 5.62
C VAL A 347 -5.81 11.01 6.43
N SER A 348 -5.33 9.82 6.08
CA SER A 348 -5.62 8.58 6.80
C SER A 348 -4.61 8.27 7.90
N LEU A 349 -3.52 9.02 7.93
CA LEU A 349 -2.50 8.92 8.96
C LEU A 349 -2.89 9.80 10.15
N HIS A 350 -2.77 9.25 11.36
CA HIS A 350 -2.92 10.05 12.58
C HIS A 350 -1.62 10.00 13.37
N VAL A 351 -1.16 11.15 13.82
CA VAL A 351 0.06 11.27 14.61
C VAL A 351 -0.26 11.96 15.92
N THR A 352 0.10 11.34 17.03
CA THR A 352 -0.03 11.91 18.38
C THR A 352 1.33 11.88 19.08
N GLU A 353 1.66 12.93 19.80
CA GLU A 353 2.91 13.00 20.55
C GLU A 353 2.85 12.10 21.79
N GLN A 354 3.89 11.31 22.01
CA GLN A 354 4.10 10.49 23.21
C GLN A 354 5.36 10.95 23.94
N GLY A 355 5.22 11.97 24.79
CA GLY A 355 6.37 12.58 25.45
C GLY A 355 7.17 13.51 24.53
N THR A 356 8.48 13.62 24.75
CA THR A 356 9.37 14.56 24.04
C THR A 356 9.96 14.00 22.75
N ASP A 357 10.21 12.68 22.71
CA ASP A 357 11.05 12.04 21.71
C ASP A 357 10.37 10.87 20.98
N ALA A 358 9.06 10.72 21.17
CA ALA A 358 8.28 9.66 20.56
C ALA A 358 6.93 10.16 20.04
N PHE A 359 6.43 9.49 18.99
CA PHE A 359 5.17 9.79 18.30
C PHE A 359 4.43 8.48 18.06
N ASN A 360 3.16 8.42 18.42
CA ASN A 360 2.29 7.34 18.00
C ASN A 360 1.74 7.67 16.61
N VAL A 361 2.05 6.83 15.67
CA VAL A 361 1.67 6.94 14.27
C VAL A 361 0.66 5.84 13.97
N ALA A 362 -0.57 6.23 13.70
CA ALA A 362 -1.66 5.32 13.40
C ALA A 362 -2.02 5.35 11.92
N GLY A 363 -2.19 4.18 11.32
CA GLY A 363 -2.48 3.99 9.91
C GLY A 363 -3.49 2.88 9.68
N ARG A 364 -3.88 2.69 8.42
CA ARG A 364 -4.91 1.70 8.04
C ARG A 364 -4.41 0.26 8.08
N GLY A 365 -3.10 0.03 7.88
CA GLY A 365 -2.52 -1.30 7.80
C GLY A 365 -1.01 -1.28 7.97
N GLU A 366 -0.42 -2.46 8.10
CA GLU A 366 1.02 -2.67 8.27
C GLU A 366 1.82 -2.17 7.05
N MET A 367 1.31 -2.43 5.85
CA MET A 367 1.94 -1.97 4.61
C MET A 367 1.97 -0.45 4.51
N HIS A 368 0.91 0.23 4.92
CA HIS A 368 0.84 1.69 4.94
C HIS A 368 1.97 2.30 5.79
N LEU A 369 2.14 1.80 7.03
CA LEU A 369 3.21 2.26 7.92
C LEU A 369 4.61 1.85 7.44
N SER A 370 4.77 0.67 6.83
CA SER A 370 6.06 0.22 6.29
C SER A 370 6.52 1.06 5.10
N ILE A 371 5.61 1.53 4.27
CA ILE A 371 5.90 2.45 3.17
C ILE A 371 6.40 3.79 3.71
N LEU A 372 5.74 4.34 4.73
CA LEU A 372 6.18 5.57 5.39
C LEU A 372 7.59 5.41 5.97
N MET A 373 7.85 4.31 6.68
CA MET A 373 9.18 4.02 7.24
C MET A 373 10.25 3.92 6.17
N GLU A 374 9.98 3.23 5.08
CA GLU A 374 10.94 3.06 3.98
C GLU A 374 11.19 4.39 3.25
N ALA A 375 10.16 5.22 3.04
CA ALA A 375 10.31 6.56 2.49
C ALA A 375 11.22 7.42 3.37
N MET A 376 10.97 7.43 4.68
CA MET A 376 11.78 8.18 5.65
C MET A 376 13.24 7.70 5.68
N ARG A 377 13.49 6.39 5.63
CA ARG A 377 14.84 5.83 5.54
C ARG A 377 15.60 6.36 4.31
N ARG A 378 14.97 6.36 3.14
CA ARG A 378 15.57 6.84 1.88
C ARG A 378 15.82 8.33 1.88
N GLU A 379 15.00 9.09 2.58
CA GLU A 379 15.19 10.53 2.79
C GLU A 379 16.35 10.84 3.77
N GLY A 380 16.90 9.83 4.45
CA GLY A 380 18.05 9.97 5.36
C GLY A 380 17.69 10.09 6.83
N TYR A 381 16.45 9.75 7.21
CA TYR A 381 16.03 9.72 8.62
C TYR A 381 16.55 8.47 9.33
N GLU A 382 16.84 8.64 10.61
CA GLU A 382 17.18 7.57 11.55
C GLU A 382 16.24 7.64 12.75
N PHE A 383 15.53 6.55 13.02
CA PHE A 383 14.54 6.47 14.08
C PHE A 383 14.37 5.01 14.54
N SER A 384 13.68 4.81 15.66
CA SER A 384 13.28 3.47 16.13
C SER A 384 11.78 3.32 16.13
N VAL A 385 11.28 2.10 15.89
CA VAL A 385 9.86 1.80 15.93
C VAL A 385 9.54 0.63 16.85
N SER A 386 8.34 0.67 17.45
CA SER A 386 7.79 -0.42 18.26
C SER A 386 7.06 -1.44 17.40
N THR A 387 6.66 -2.56 18.01
CA THR A 387 5.68 -3.49 17.40
C THR A 387 4.39 -2.78 17.05
N PRO A 388 3.73 -3.16 15.92
CA PRO A 388 2.40 -2.67 15.60
C PRO A 388 1.37 -3.16 16.63
N ARG A 389 0.43 -2.28 16.99
CA ARG A 389 -0.68 -2.56 17.90
C ARG A 389 -1.99 -2.19 17.24
N VAL A 390 -3.04 -2.97 17.50
CA VAL A 390 -4.38 -2.63 17.03
C VAL A 390 -4.99 -1.53 17.89
N LEU A 391 -5.71 -0.62 17.25
CA LEU A 391 -6.49 0.41 17.92
C LEU A 391 -7.83 -0.19 18.35
N THR A 392 -8.00 -0.32 19.66
CA THR A 392 -9.23 -0.82 20.25
C THR A 392 -10.23 0.32 20.51
N ARG A 393 -11.53 -0.01 20.52
CA ARG A 393 -12.62 0.93 20.82
C ARG A 393 -13.51 0.36 21.90
N GLU A 394 -14.06 1.23 22.73
CA GLU A 394 -15.11 0.84 23.66
C GLU A 394 -16.47 0.99 22.97
N ILE A 395 -17.18 -0.12 22.78
CA ILE A 395 -18.51 -0.16 22.17
C ILE A 395 -19.42 -0.89 23.17
N ASP A 396 -20.50 -0.26 23.59
CA ASP A 396 -21.46 -0.79 24.58
C ASP A 396 -20.78 -1.28 25.89
N GLY A 397 -19.74 -0.54 26.34
CA GLY A 397 -18.99 -0.87 27.57
C GLY A 397 -18.07 -2.09 27.45
N LYS A 398 -17.81 -2.59 26.22
CA LYS A 398 -16.88 -3.67 25.94
C LYS A 398 -15.72 -3.17 25.10
N LEU A 399 -14.52 -3.62 25.44
CA LEU A 399 -13.34 -3.37 24.63
C LEU A 399 -13.42 -4.20 23.33
N CYS A 400 -13.52 -3.52 22.19
CA CYS A 400 -13.63 -4.12 20.86
C CYS A 400 -12.36 -3.91 20.07
N GLU A 401 -12.01 -4.90 19.27
CA GLU A 401 -10.88 -4.89 18.34
C GLU A 401 -11.38 -4.91 16.89
N PRO A 402 -10.59 -4.38 15.93
CA PRO A 402 -10.94 -4.44 14.51
C PRO A 402 -10.90 -5.88 14.01
N ILE A 403 -11.93 -6.25 13.24
CA ILE A 403 -12.08 -7.55 12.58
C ILE A 403 -11.98 -7.35 11.08
N GLU A 404 -11.16 -8.13 10.43
CA GLU A 404 -10.99 -8.10 8.99
C GLU A 404 -11.67 -9.31 8.34
N ARG A 405 -12.31 -9.08 7.21
CA ARG A 405 -12.74 -10.12 6.28
C ARG A 405 -11.54 -10.47 5.40
N MET A 406 -10.99 -11.64 5.63
CA MET A 406 -9.88 -12.19 4.87
C MET A 406 -10.42 -13.17 3.82
N VAL A 407 -9.98 -13.00 2.58
CA VAL A 407 -10.23 -13.93 1.48
C VAL A 407 -8.88 -14.49 1.02
N ALA A 408 -8.78 -15.81 0.96
CA ALA A 408 -7.58 -16.49 0.51
C ALA A 408 -7.92 -17.53 -0.58
N ASP A 409 -7.27 -17.41 -1.75
CA ASP A 409 -7.34 -18.40 -2.81
C ASP A 409 -6.10 -19.30 -2.73
N VAL A 410 -6.30 -20.58 -2.43
CA VAL A 410 -5.22 -21.52 -2.12
C VAL A 410 -5.34 -22.82 -2.91
N PRO A 411 -4.24 -23.51 -3.24
CA PRO A 411 -4.27 -24.88 -3.74
C PRO A 411 -4.95 -25.82 -2.73
N GLU A 412 -5.65 -26.85 -3.21
CA GLU A 412 -6.35 -27.84 -2.37
C GLU A 412 -5.44 -28.44 -1.28
N GLU A 413 -4.21 -28.76 -1.63
CA GLU A 413 -3.22 -29.34 -0.71
C GLU A 413 -2.82 -28.41 0.45
N SER A 414 -2.93 -27.09 0.28
CA SER A 414 -2.57 -26.06 1.28
C SER A 414 -3.73 -25.63 2.17
N MET A 415 -4.97 -25.95 1.78
CA MET A 415 -6.20 -25.53 2.46
C MET A 415 -6.20 -25.86 3.95
N GLY A 416 -5.85 -27.10 4.29
CA GLY A 416 -5.84 -27.57 5.70
C GLY A 416 -4.88 -26.77 6.59
N ALA A 417 -3.68 -26.45 6.08
CA ALA A 417 -2.68 -25.68 6.81
C ALA A 417 -3.16 -24.25 7.08
N VAL A 418 -3.78 -23.61 6.08
CA VAL A 418 -4.33 -22.25 6.22
C VAL A 418 -5.48 -22.21 7.24
N ILE A 419 -6.41 -23.17 7.18
CA ILE A 419 -7.54 -23.23 8.12
C ILE A 419 -7.03 -23.44 9.56
N GLU A 420 -6.09 -24.35 9.76
CA GLU A 420 -5.51 -24.62 11.10
C GLU A 420 -4.83 -23.36 11.67
N LYS A 421 -4.01 -22.69 10.86
CA LYS A 421 -3.29 -21.48 11.29
C LYS A 421 -4.24 -20.32 11.59
N MET A 422 -5.27 -20.12 10.74
CA MET A 422 -6.28 -19.09 11.00
C MET A 422 -7.06 -19.38 12.28
N GLY A 423 -7.39 -20.63 12.56
CA GLY A 423 -8.03 -21.01 13.83
C GLY A 423 -7.17 -20.66 15.06
N LYS A 424 -5.84 -20.90 15.02
CA LYS A 424 -4.90 -20.49 16.07
C LYS A 424 -4.84 -18.97 16.24
N ARG A 425 -5.02 -18.22 15.16
CA ARG A 425 -5.05 -16.75 15.10
C ARG A 425 -6.44 -16.16 15.35
N LYS A 426 -7.38 -16.97 15.87
CA LYS A 426 -8.76 -16.59 16.23
C LYS A 426 -9.62 -16.17 15.03
N GLY A 427 -9.29 -16.66 13.85
CA GLY A 427 -10.11 -16.48 12.65
C GLY A 427 -11.29 -17.46 12.64
N ASP A 428 -12.47 -16.95 12.31
CA ASP A 428 -13.69 -17.74 12.11
C ASP A 428 -13.87 -17.98 10.62
N LEU A 429 -13.92 -19.23 10.18
CA LEU A 429 -14.18 -19.61 8.79
C LEU A 429 -15.65 -19.33 8.45
N LEU A 430 -15.89 -18.47 7.47
CA LEU A 430 -17.23 -18.15 6.98
C LEU A 430 -17.67 -19.07 5.86
N GLY A 431 -16.76 -19.37 4.93
CA GLY A 431 -17.07 -20.15 3.74
C GLY A 431 -15.84 -20.75 3.09
N MET A 432 -16.11 -21.77 2.28
CA MET A 432 -15.11 -22.46 1.47
C MET A 432 -15.76 -22.82 0.14
N THR A 433 -15.26 -22.25 -0.95
CA THR A 433 -15.83 -22.41 -2.28
C THR A 433 -14.77 -22.90 -3.25
N PRO A 434 -15.00 -23.96 -4.03
CA PRO A 434 -14.07 -24.36 -5.07
C PRO A 434 -14.11 -23.33 -6.22
N VAL A 435 -12.93 -22.92 -6.71
CA VAL A 435 -12.75 -21.99 -7.82
C VAL A 435 -11.74 -22.63 -8.79
N GLY A 436 -12.20 -23.27 -9.83
CA GLY A 436 -11.35 -24.03 -10.75
C GLY A 436 -10.56 -25.12 -10.03
N SER A 437 -9.22 -25.06 -10.07
CA SER A 437 -8.31 -25.97 -9.37
C SER A 437 -7.93 -25.53 -7.96
N ARG A 438 -8.55 -24.46 -7.45
CA ARG A 438 -8.23 -23.82 -6.16
C ARG A 438 -9.43 -23.78 -5.24
N TYR A 439 -9.22 -23.45 -3.97
CA TYR A 439 -10.28 -23.19 -3.01
C TYR A 439 -10.18 -21.76 -2.51
N ARG A 440 -11.31 -21.07 -2.53
CA ARG A 440 -11.49 -19.77 -1.88
C ARG A 440 -11.95 -19.98 -0.46
N LEU A 441 -11.18 -19.48 0.48
CA LEU A 441 -11.46 -19.50 1.91
C LEU A 441 -11.81 -18.08 2.37
N GLU A 442 -12.92 -17.93 3.08
CA GLU A 442 -13.32 -16.65 3.68
C GLU A 442 -13.32 -16.76 5.20
N PHE A 443 -12.69 -15.77 5.85
CA PHE A 443 -12.59 -15.73 7.30
C PHE A 443 -12.95 -14.35 7.86
N LEU A 444 -13.44 -14.30 9.12
CA LEU A 444 -13.41 -13.11 9.96
C LEU A 444 -12.28 -13.27 10.98
N VAL A 445 -11.26 -12.44 10.87
CA VAL A 445 -10.03 -12.54 11.67
C VAL A 445 -9.78 -11.22 12.40
N PRO A 446 -9.42 -11.23 13.69
CA PRO A 446 -8.91 -10.03 14.34
C PRO A 446 -7.70 -9.48 13.60
N SER A 447 -7.62 -8.17 13.33
CA SER A 447 -6.49 -7.56 12.60
C SER A 447 -5.13 -7.95 13.19
N ARG A 448 -5.02 -8.06 14.53
CA ARG A 448 -3.79 -8.53 15.18
C ARG A 448 -3.46 -10.01 14.89
N GLY A 449 -4.42 -10.81 14.45
CA GLY A 449 -4.21 -12.18 14.00
C GLY A 449 -3.58 -12.28 12.61
N LEU A 450 -3.66 -11.23 11.82
CA LEU A 450 -3.04 -11.15 10.48
C LEU A 450 -1.61 -10.62 10.53
N PHE A 451 -1.18 -10.02 11.65
CA PHE A 451 0.20 -9.56 11.79
C PHE A 451 1.18 -10.72 11.58
N GLY A 452 2.11 -10.52 10.63
CA GLY A 452 3.11 -11.51 10.28
C GLY A 452 2.61 -12.77 9.59
N TYR A 453 1.32 -12.88 9.29
CA TYR A 453 0.79 -14.07 8.63
C TYR A 453 1.13 -14.18 7.15
N ARG A 454 1.34 -13.06 6.47
CA ARG A 454 1.54 -13.04 5.01
C ARG A 454 2.72 -13.90 4.54
N ASN A 455 3.85 -13.85 5.23
CA ASN A 455 5.02 -14.66 4.88
C ASN A 455 4.83 -16.14 5.24
N GLU A 456 4.17 -16.43 6.37
CA GLU A 456 3.77 -17.80 6.70
C GLU A 456 2.82 -18.37 5.65
N PHE A 457 1.83 -17.58 5.24
CA PHE A 457 0.87 -17.96 4.21
C PHE A 457 1.53 -18.30 2.88
N LEU A 458 2.48 -17.46 2.42
CA LEU A 458 3.24 -17.74 1.21
C LEU A 458 4.08 -19.02 1.35
N THR A 459 4.64 -19.29 2.53
CA THR A 459 5.37 -20.52 2.79
C THR A 459 4.46 -21.74 2.77
N ASP A 460 3.30 -21.67 3.42
CA ASP A 460 2.32 -22.76 3.49
C ASP A 460 1.72 -23.10 2.13
N THR A 461 1.57 -22.08 1.29
CA THR A 461 1.03 -22.22 -0.07
C THR A 461 2.10 -22.34 -1.14
N ARG A 462 3.38 -22.49 -0.75
CA ARG A 462 4.55 -22.57 -1.67
C ARG A 462 4.64 -21.39 -2.65
N GLY A 463 4.15 -20.22 -2.21
CA GLY A 463 4.11 -19.02 -3.05
C GLY A 463 2.92 -18.93 -4.01
N GLU A 464 2.05 -19.95 -4.06
CA GLU A 464 0.91 -19.99 -4.99
C GLU A 464 -0.37 -19.38 -4.39
N GLY A 465 -0.44 -19.21 -3.06
CA GLY A 465 -1.59 -18.64 -2.39
C GLY A 465 -1.69 -17.14 -2.57
N ILE A 466 -2.91 -16.66 -2.70
CA ILE A 466 -3.22 -15.22 -2.80
C ILE A 466 -4.16 -14.86 -1.68
N MET A 467 -3.84 -13.81 -0.93
CA MET A 467 -4.58 -13.38 0.24
C MET A 467 -4.88 -11.89 0.17
N SER A 468 -6.10 -11.52 0.49
CA SER A 468 -6.52 -10.13 0.71
C SER A 468 -7.34 -10.03 1.99
N SER A 469 -7.27 -8.87 2.66
CA SER A 469 -8.09 -8.59 3.83
C SER A 469 -8.61 -7.16 3.80
N VAL A 470 -9.80 -6.95 4.35
CA VAL A 470 -10.46 -5.64 4.43
C VAL A 470 -11.14 -5.54 5.80
N LEU A 471 -11.07 -4.36 6.43
CA LEU A 471 -11.78 -4.09 7.67
C LEU A 471 -13.30 -4.31 7.47
N ASP A 472 -13.87 -5.23 8.24
CA ASP A 472 -15.29 -5.56 8.20
C ASP A 472 -16.06 -4.85 9.34
N SER A 473 -15.60 -5.04 10.57
CA SER A 473 -16.32 -4.58 11.75
C SER A 473 -15.42 -4.44 12.98
N TYR A 474 -16.02 -4.08 14.10
CA TYR A 474 -15.39 -4.14 15.42
C TYR A 474 -16.15 -5.14 16.28
N ALA A 475 -15.45 -6.08 16.93
CA ALA A 475 -16.03 -7.08 17.81
C ALA A 475 -15.26 -7.15 19.13
N PRO A 476 -15.89 -7.69 20.20
CA PRO A 476 -15.22 -7.87 21.48
C PRO A 476 -13.91 -8.66 21.33
N MET A 477 -12.91 -8.27 22.09
CA MET A 477 -11.54 -8.82 21.99
C MET A 477 -11.52 -10.34 22.20
N LYS A 478 -10.97 -11.10 21.25
CA LYS A 478 -10.94 -12.58 21.23
C LYS A 478 -9.70 -13.15 21.92
N GLY A 479 -9.49 -12.98 23.20
CA GLY A 479 -8.41 -13.62 23.95
C GLY A 479 -6.99 -13.38 23.40
N GLU A 480 -5.99 -14.06 23.90
CA GLU A 480 -4.60 -13.90 23.45
C GLU A 480 -4.31 -14.62 22.14
N ILE A 481 -3.47 -14.02 21.31
CA ILE A 481 -2.93 -14.59 20.07
C ILE A 481 -1.41 -14.59 20.20
N GLU A 482 -0.79 -15.75 20.10
CA GLU A 482 0.66 -15.89 20.07
C GLU A 482 1.20 -15.34 18.74
N ARG A 483 2.04 -14.32 18.80
CA ARG A 483 2.65 -13.71 17.61
C ARG A 483 3.87 -14.47 17.12
N ARG A 484 4.73 -14.92 18.04
CA ARG A 484 6.03 -15.54 17.73
C ARG A 484 6.30 -16.71 18.65
N GLN A 485 6.63 -17.86 18.07
CA GLN A 485 6.95 -19.09 18.79
C GLN A 485 8.45 -19.32 19.00
N VAL A 486 9.30 -18.39 18.58
CA VAL A 486 10.77 -18.51 18.65
C VAL A 486 11.36 -17.31 19.39
N GLY A 487 12.44 -17.53 20.15
CA GLY A 487 13.16 -16.46 20.84
C GLY A 487 14.16 -15.72 19.94
N SER A 488 14.81 -14.70 20.52
CA SER A 488 15.89 -13.94 19.90
C SER A 488 17.28 -14.39 20.41
N LEU A 489 18.26 -14.44 19.52
CA LEU A 489 19.67 -14.48 19.90
C LEU A 489 20.15 -13.05 20.14
N ILE A 490 20.59 -12.75 21.35
CA ILE A 490 20.91 -11.40 21.80
C ILE A 490 22.42 -11.27 22.04
N ALA A 491 23.06 -10.24 21.50
CA ALA A 491 24.47 -9.96 21.73
C ALA A 491 24.72 -9.63 23.20
N PHE A 492 25.72 -10.32 23.79
CA PHE A 492 26.10 -10.15 25.19
C PHE A 492 26.89 -8.87 25.42
N GLU A 493 27.83 -8.53 24.53
CA GLU A 493 28.73 -7.40 24.65
C GLU A 493 28.83 -6.60 23.35
N SER A 494 29.36 -5.38 23.46
CA SER A 494 29.61 -4.53 22.31
C SER A 494 30.97 -4.84 21.70
N GLY A 495 31.05 -4.88 20.37
CA GLY A 495 32.29 -5.17 19.66
C GLY A 495 32.06 -5.49 18.19
N GLU A 496 32.98 -6.26 17.62
CA GLU A 496 32.91 -6.75 16.26
C GLU A 496 32.70 -8.26 16.27
N ALA A 497 31.71 -8.74 15.52
CA ALA A 497 31.40 -10.16 15.42
C ALA A 497 32.57 -10.94 14.75
N CYS A 498 33.06 -11.99 15.40
CA CYS A 498 34.15 -12.81 14.88
C CYS A 498 33.66 -14.20 14.49
N SER A 499 34.34 -14.80 13.51
CA SER A 499 33.99 -16.11 12.98
C SER A 499 33.83 -17.19 14.04
N TYR A 500 34.67 -17.20 15.08
CA TYR A 500 34.59 -18.17 16.18
C TYR A 500 33.34 -17.93 17.07
N GLY A 501 33.02 -16.69 17.38
CA GLY A 501 31.81 -16.35 18.15
C GLY A 501 30.54 -16.70 17.38
N LEU A 502 30.49 -16.38 16.09
CA LEU A 502 29.36 -16.71 15.20
C LEU A 502 29.20 -18.22 15.01
N PHE A 503 30.31 -18.97 14.87
CA PHE A 503 30.27 -20.43 14.76
C PHE A 503 29.60 -21.08 15.97
N ASN A 504 29.92 -20.62 17.19
CA ASN A 504 29.26 -21.13 18.39
C ASN A 504 27.80 -20.65 18.53
N ALA A 505 27.46 -19.49 17.98
CA ALA A 505 26.10 -18.94 18.04
C ALA A 505 25.17 -19.63 17.03
N GLN A 506 25.65 -20.02 15.85
CA GLN A 506 24.83 -20.68 14.82
C GLN A 506 24.29 -22.06 15.22
N GLU A 507 24.89 -22.72 16.21
CA GLU A 507 24.36 -23.96 16.79
C GLU A 507 23.03 -23.74 17.56
N ARG A 508 22.73 -22.50 17.90
CA ARG A 508 21.57 -22.11 18.70
C ARG A 508 20.45 -21.47 17.88
N GLY A 509 20.71 -21.27 16.57
CA GLY A 509 19.73 -20.70 15.67
C GLY A 509 20.34 -20.05 14.44
N SER A 510 19.52 -19.33 13.69
CA SER A 510 19.92 -18.65 12.45
C SER A 510 20.37 -17.22 12.74
N LEU A 511 21.48 -16.79 12.15
CA LEU A 511 22.08 -15.48 12.41
C LEU A 511 21.67 -14.46 11.35
N PHE A 512 21.54 -13.19 11.76
CA PHE A 512 21.28 -12.03 10.88
C PHE A 512 22.56 -11.34 10.42
N ILE A 513 23.70 -11.63 11.07
CA ILE A 513 24.96 -10.94 10.90
C ILE A 513 26.08 -11.88 10.47
N GLY A 514 27.07 -11.34 9.77
CA GLY A 514 28.30 -12.02 9.39
C GLY A 514 29.54 -11.56 10.17
N PRO A 515 30.71 -12.17 9.89
CA PRO A 515 31.97 -11.73 10.47
C PRO A 515 32.29 -10.27 10.12
N GLY A 516 32.88 -9.54 11.06
CA GLY A 516 33.22 -8.13 10.89
C GLY A 516 32.06 -7.16 11.14
N THR A 517 30.85 -7.67 11.41
CA THR A 517 29.71 -6.79 11.70
C THR A 517 29.83 -6.20 13.09
N PRO A 518 29.76 -4.86 13.24
CA PRO A 518 29.73 -4.23 14.56
C PRO A 518 28.41 -4.53 15.27
N VAL A 519 28.49 -4.87 16.56
CA VAL A 519 27.34 -5.17 17.41
C VAL A 519 27.46 -4.45 18.75
N TYR A 520 26.33 -4.31 19.43
CA TYR A 520 26.29 -3.78 20.80
C TYR A 520 25.47 -4.68 21.72
N ALA A 521 25.71 -4.61 23.02
CA ALA A 521 24.97 -5.38 24.02
C ALA A 521 23.46 -5.10 23.91
N GLY A 522 22.64 -6.16 23.85
CA GLY A 522 21.19 -6.04 23.68
C GLY A 522 20.71 -5.99 22.23
N MET A 523 21.60 -5.93 21.23
CA MET A 523 21.25 -6.08 19.81
C MET A 523 20.83 -7.52 19.53
N VAL A 524 19.75 -7.71 18.77
CA VAL A 524 19.32 -9.03 18.31
C VAL A 524 20.13 -9.41 17.07
N VAL A 525 20.85 -10.52 17.16
CA VAL A 525 21.79 -10.99 16.14
C VAL A 525 21.33 -12.24 15.41
N GLY A 526 20.15 -12.76 15.75
CA GLY A 526 19.58 -13.95 15.09
C GLY A 526 18.31 -14.45 15.74
N ILE A 527 17.74 -15.49 15.14
CA ILE A 527 16.57 -16.24 15.59
C ILE A 527 17.05 -17.40 16.47
N CYS A 528 16.50 -17.54 17.67
CA CYS A 528 16.75 -18.69 18.52
C CYS A 528 15.92 -19.91 18.05
N SER A 529 16.49 -21.09 18.06
CA SER A 529 15.75 -22.36 17.78
C SER A 529 14.79 -22.76 18.91
N ARG A 530 14.81 -22.06 20.05
CA ARG A 530 13.95 -22.26 21.21
C ARG A 530 12.96 -21.09 21.35
N ASN A 531 11.89 -21.31 22.12
CA ASN A 531 10.86 -20.29 22.38
C ASN A 531 11.35 -19.17 23.30
N GLU A 532 12.50 -19.33 23.94
CA GLU A 532 13.07 -18.33 24.86
C GLU A 532 14.25 -17.59 24.23
N ASP A 533 14.40 -16.34 24.63
CA ASP A 533 15.54 -15.53 24.26
C ASP A 533 16.85 -16.09 24.84
N MET A 534 17.89 -16.04 24.06
CA MET A 534 19.20 -16.52 24.46
C MET A 534 20.28 -15.46 24.21
N THR A 535 21.05 -15.16 25.24
CA THR A 535 22.21 -14.27 25.09
C THR A 535 23.42 -15.05 24.59
N VAL A 536 24.06 -14.55 23.54
CA VAL A 536 25.22 -15.16 22.86
C VAL A 536 26.38 -14.18 22.77
N ASN A 537 27.60 -14.67 22.89
CA ASN A 537 28.79 -13.85 22.71
C ASN A 537 29.35 -14.06 21.29
N VAL A 538 28.97 -13.17 20.36
CA VAL A 538 29.44 -13.19 18.96
C VAL A 538 30.80 -12.51 18.78
N CYS A 539 31.27 -11.76 19.77
CA CYS A 539 32.59 -11.08 19.76
C CYS A 539 33.73 -11.96 20.28
N LYS A 540 33.40 -13.16 20.79
CA LYS A 540 34.39 -14.06 21.40
C LYS A 540 35.44 -14.55 20.39
N LYS A 541 36.69 -14.20 20.58
CA LYS A 541 37.81 -14.65 19.77
C LYS A 541 38.29 -16.03 20.23
N LYS A 542 38.81 -16.83 19.32
CA LYS A 542 39.46 -18.09 19.62
C LYS A 542 40.75 -17.79 20.41
N GLN A 543 40.89 -18.31 21.62
CA GLN A 543 42.15 -18.19 22.37
C GLN A 543 43.19 -19.11 21.72
N LEU A 544 44.29 -18.53 21.28
CA LEU A 544 45.44 -19.27 20.79
C LEU A 544 46.16 -19.90 22.00
N THR A 545 46.14 -21.21 22.12
CA THR A 545 46.96 -21.94 23.08
C THR A 545 48.17 -22.50 22.34
N ASN A 546 49.38 -22.37 22.96
CA ASN A 546 50.66 -22.83 22.39
C ASN A 546 50.79 -24.35 22.14
N MET A 547 49.73 -25.13 22.36
CA MET A 547 49.72 -26.58 22.27
C MET A 547 49.00 -27.16 21.01
N ARG A 548 48.60 -26.33 20.05
CA ARG A 548 47.97 -26.87 18.83
C ARG A 548 48.97 -26.89 17.69
N ALA A 549 49.16 -28.09 17.10
CA ALA A 549 49.90 -28.24 15.88
C ALA A 549 49.34 -27.38 14.75
N ALA A 550 50.19 -26.70 13.99
CA ALA A 550 49.87 -25.73 12.94
C ALA A 550 49.11 -26.32 11.73
N GLY A 551 48.58 -27.56 11.81
CA GLY A 551 47.91 -28.27 10.74
C GLY A 551 46.44 -28.62 10.99
N SER A 552 45.83 -28.27 12.13
CA SER A 552 44.47 -28.72 12.49
C SER A 552 43.41 -27.62 12.56
N ASP A 553 43.62 -26.45 11.97
CA ASP A 553 42.59 -25.44 11.84
C ASP A 553 41.65 -25.81 10.66
N GLU A 554 40.63 -26.63 10.96
CA GLU A 554 39.49 -26.78 10.05
C GLU A 554 38.85 -25.40 9.85
N ALA A 555 38.63 -25.05 8.57
CA ALA A 555 37.94 -23.81 8.24
C ALA A 555 36.54 -23.84 8.86
N LEU A 556 36.25 -22.85 9.75
CA LEU A 556 34.93 -22.70 10.37
C LEU A 556 33.90 -22.42 9.28
N ARG A 557 33.00 -23.36 9.04
CA ARG A 557 31.89 -23.17 8.10
C ARG A 557 30.79 -22.37 8.78
N LEU A 558 30.58 -21.16 8.29
CA LEU A 558 29.45 -20.31 8.71
C LEU A 558 28.32 -20.42 7.68
N THR A 559 27.09 -20.51 8.17
CA THR A 559 25.90 -20.37 7.33
C THR A 559 25.76 -18.93 6.88
N SER A 560 25.19 -18.72 5.69
CA SER A 560 24.91 -17.37 5.21
C SER A 560 23.92 -16.66 6.15
N PRO A 561 24.15 -15.38 6.51
CA PRO A 561 23.23 -14.63 7.33
C PRO A 561 21.86 -14.49 6.67
N LEU A 562 20.79 -14.54 7.47
CA LEU A 562 19.45 -14.20 7.05
C LEU A 562 19.33 -12.67 7.00
N ILE A 563 19.00 -12.13 5.83
CA ILE A 563 18.77 -10.69 5.66
C ILE A 563 17.26 -10.48 5.60
N PHE A 564 16.71 -9.83 6.62
CA PHE A 564 15.30 -9.51 6.68
C PHE A 564 14.97 -8.22 5.92
N SER A 565 13.84 -8.22 5.20
CA SER A 565 13.21 -7.00 4.74
C SER A 565 12.63 -6.20 5.92
N LEU A 566 12.18 -4.97 5.67
CA LEU A 566 11.52 -4.16 6.69
C LEU A 566 10.29 -4.88 7.27
N GLU A 567 9.46 -5.45 6.41
CA GLU A 567 8.26 -6.20 6.79
C GLU A 567 8.60 -7.42 7.64
N GLN A 568 9.60 -8.20 7.24
CA GLN A 568 10.07 -9.36 8.01
C GLN A 568 10.64 -8.96 9.38
N CYS A 569 11.30 -7.79 9.45
CA CYS A 569 11.74 -7.25 10.75
C CYS A 569 10.54 -6.92 11.65
N LEU A 570 9.49 -6.27 11.10
CA LEU A 570 8.29 -5.91 11.86
C LEU A 570 7.53 -7.14 12.36
N GLU A 571 7.41 -8.17 11.51
CA GLU A 571 6.79 -9.45 11.87
C GLU A 571 7.55 -10.16 13.01
N PHE A 572 8.89 -10.09 12.96
CA PHE A 572 9.74 -10.76 13.95
C PHE A 572 9.76 -10.04 15.29
N LEU A 573 9.44 -8.75 15.35
CA LEU A 573 9.50 -7.93 16.57
C LEU A 573 8.63 -8.49 17.71
N ALA A 574 9.21 -8.67 18.89
CA ALA A 574 8.49 -8.92 20.13
C ALA A 574 8.13 -7.59 20.83
N ASP A 575 7.22 -7.63 21.81
CA ASP A 575 6.75 -6.43 22.53
C ASP A 575 7.83 -5.70 23.32
N ASP A 576 8.90 -6.41 23.70
CA ASP A 576 10.06 -5.89 24.40
C ASP A 576 11.23 -5.53 23.47
N GLU A 577 10.98 -5.54 22.16
CA GLU A 577 11.97 -5.21 21.12
C GLU A 577 11.60 -3.92 20.40
N LEU A 578 12.61 -3.32 19.79
CA LEU A 578 12.50 -2.15 18.91
C LEU A 578 13.29 -2.42 17.62
N LEU A 579 12.79 -1.87 16.52
CA LEU A 579 13.50 -1.88 15.24
C LEU A 579 14.17 -0.52 15.04
N GLU A 580 15.48 -0.49 14.88
CA GLU A 580 16.21 0.68 14.41
C GLU A 580 16.11 0.75 12.89
N CYS A 581 15.52 1.82 12.40
CA CYS A 581 15.41 2.14 10.99
C CYS A 581 16.43 3.22 10.63
N THR A 582 17.42 2.88 9.83
CA THR A 582 18.43 3.83 9.34
C THR A 582 18.53 3.77 7.82
N PRO A 583 19.13 4.76 7.16
CA PRO A 583 19.31 4.74 5.71
C PRO A 583 20.04 3.49 5.18
N LYS A 584 20.93 2.91 5.97
CA LYS A 584 21.80 1.81 5.56
C LYS A 584 21.44 0.47 6.17
N SER A 585 20.81 0.46 7.35
CA SER A 585 20.63 -0.75 8.15
C SER A 585 19.26 -0.84 8.79
N LEU A 586 18.80 -2.07 8.97
CA LEU A 586 17.68 -2.44 9.84
C LEU A 586 18.27 -3.30 10.97
N ARG A 587 18.10 -2.88 12.22
CA ARG A 587 18.64 -3.60 13.38
C ARG A 587 17.55 -3.78 14.43
N ILE A 588 17.30 -5.00 14.83
CA ILE A 588 16.39 -5.30 15.94
C ILE A 588 17.22 -5.26 17.24
N ARG A 589 16.67 -4.66 18.27
CA ARG A 589 17.27 -4.61 19.59
C ARG A 589 16.25 -4.79 20.69
N LYS A 590 16.72 -5.20 21.87
CA LYS A 590 15.88 -5.15 23.06
C LYS A 590 15.67 -3.70 23.50
N ARG A 591 14.49 -3.40 24.04
CA ARG A 591 14.18 -2.09 24.61
C ARG A 591 15.11 -1.80 25.80
N GLU A 592 15.28 -2.78 26.68
CA GLU A 592 16.27 -2.74 27.75
C GLU A 592 17.58 -3.41 27.28
N LEU A 593 18.64 -2.63 27.12
CA LEU A 593 19.92 -3.12 26.60
C LEU A 593 20.74 -3.88 27.66
N ASP A 594 20.59 -3.51 28.94
CA ASP A 594 21.31 -4.17 30.03
C ASP A 594 20.77 -5.58 30.32
N HIS A 595 21.65 -6.57 30.25
CA HIS A 595 21.28 -7.97 30.45
C HIS A 595 20.75 -8.24 31.87
N ALA A 596 21.37 -7.65 32.90
CA ALA A 596 20.99 -7.89 34.29
C ALA A 596 19.61 -7.28 34.60
N LEU A 597 19.33 -6.09 34.05
CA LEU A 597 18.02 -5.45 34.14
C LEU A 597 16.93 -6.24 33.42
N ARG A 598 17.21 -6.75 32.22
CA ARG A 598 16.27 -7.62 31.49
C ARG A 598 15.91 -8.85 32.31
N MET A 599 16.89 -9.57 32.84
CA MET A 599 16.64 -10.76 33.64
C MET A 599 15.86 -10.46 34.91
N ARG A 600 16.16 -9.34 35.58
CA ARG A 600 15.41 -8.89 36.75
C ARG A 600 13.94 -8.57 36.43
N ASN A 601 13.69 -7.92 35.32
CA ASN A 601 12.32 -7.59 34.87
C ASN A 601 11.54 -8.85 34.49
N LEU A 602 12.18 -9.80 33.82
CA LEU A 602 11.60 -11.09 33.46
C LEU A 602 11.21 -11.90 34.71
N MET A 603 12.07 -11.95 35.72
CA MET A 603 11.77 -12.62 36.99
C MET A 603 10.61 -11.95 37.73
N LYS A 604 10.52 -10.61 37.71
CA LYS A 604 9.38 -9.90 38.31
C LYS A 604 8.06 -10.22 37.60
N LYS A 605 8.07 -10.30 36.27
CA LYS A 605 6.88 -10.63 35.47
C LYS A 605 6.39 -12.06 35.78
N ARG A 606 7.30 -13.04 35.78
CA ARG A 606 6.98 -14.44 36.14
C ARG A 606 6.49 -14.62 37.58
N ALA A 607 6.80 -13.69 38.47
CA ALA A 607 6.32 -13.74 39.86
C ALA A 607 4.94 -13.07 40.05
N GLN A 608 4.46 -12.35 39.04
CA GLN A 608 3.14 -11.71 39.01
C GLN A 608 2.09 -12.52 38.22
N GLU A 609 2.54 -13.41 37.36
CA GLU A 609 1.75 -14.47 36.69
C GLU A 609 1.57 -15.67 37.63
#